data_a525047d1bdd635d5dbdf5dc5d3cb11d
#
_entry.id   a525047d1bdd635d5dbdf5dc5d3cb11d
#
_cell.length_a   1.000
_cell.length_b   1.000
_cell.length_c   1.000
_cell.angle_alpha   90.00
_cell.angle_beta   90.00
_cell.angle_gamma   90.00
#
_symmetry.space_group_name_H-M   'P 1'
#
loop_
_entity.id
_entity.type
_entity.pdbx_description
1 polymer ?
#
loop_
_entity_poly.entity_id
_entity_poly.type
_entity_poly.pdbx_seq_one_letter_code
_entity_poly.pdbx_strand_id
1 'polypeptide(L)'
;MKLDESTWRQVLAVLPAAEGEVAQALAVVFVDSDDYAAKSGSAWLWWPDGSRPASRCDFDGRFPAEWGMLLVISEAALETVCAEGESCMAGLVRRLQIKPFLLQERATLEAAGILDFIESLELATPKH
;
A
#
# COMPACT_ATOMS: atom_id res chain seq x y z
N MET A 1 2.03 -15.95 12.66
CA MET A 1 0.84 -16.41 11.93
C MET A 1 0.35 -15.32 11.01
N LYS A 2 0.17 -15.64 9.74
CA LYS A 2 -0.29 -14.65 8.77
C LYS A 2 -1.78 -14.40 8.90
N LEU A 3 -2.17 -13.14 8.69
CA LEU A 3 -3.58 -12.78 8.70
C LEU A 3 -4.28 -13.36 7.47
N ASP A 4 -5.54 -13.70 7.62
CA ASP A 4 -6.30 -14.32 6.56
C ASP A 4 -6.77 -13.28 5.51
N GLU A 5 -7.34 -13.78 4.43
CA GLU A 5 -7.85 -12.95 3.35
C GLU A 5 -8.93 -11.99 3.82
N SER A 6 -9.79 -12.42 4.74
CA SER A 6 -10.86 -11.59 5.28
C SER A 6 -10.32 -10.35 5.98
N THR A 7 -9.27 -10.52 6.78
CA THR A 7 -8.64 -9.40 7.50
C THR A 7 -8.01 -8.41 6.52
N TRP A 8 -7.31 -8.92 5.50
CA TRP A 8 -6.74 -8.08 4.45
C TRP A 8 -7.82 -7.27 3.74
N ARG A 9 -8.95 -7.91 3.39
CA ARG A 9 -10.04 -7.21 2.71
C ARG A 9 -10.66 -6.12 3.59
N GLN A 10 -10.75 -6.36 4.90
CA GLN A 10 -11.23 -5.33 5.83
C GLN A 10 -10.30 -4.12 5.84
N VAL A 11 -8.99 -4.34 5.89
CA VAL A 11 -8.01 -3.25 5.90
C VAL A 11 -8.11 -2.45 4.61
N LEU A 12 -8.14 -3.12 3.47
CA LEU A 12 -8.17 -2.44 2.17
C LEU A 12 -9.48 -1.69 1.95
N ALA A 13 -10.58 -2.14 2.53
CA ALA A 13 -11.88 -1.51 2.36
C ALA A 13 -11.99 -0.14 3.05
N VAL A 14 -11.15 0.13 4.05
CA VAL A 14 -11.19 1.40 4.79
C VAL A 14 -10.20 2.44 4.25
N LEU A 15 -9.43 2.10 3.22
CA LEU A 15 -8.48 3.03 2.62
C LEU A 15 -9.21 4.07 1.76
N PRO A 16 -8.74 5.33 1.78
CA PRO A 16 -9.40 6.39 1.02
C PRO A 16 -9.17 6.24 -0.48
N ALA A 17 -10.24 6.33 -1.27
CA ALA A 17 -10.13 6.33 -2.73
C ALA A 17 -9.52 7.65 -3.21
N ALA A 18 -8.86 7.63 -4.36
CA ALA A 18 -8.36 8.82 -5.00
C ALA A 18 -9.52 9.72 -5.41
N GLU A 19 -9.35 11.03 -5.25
CA GLU A 19 -10.34 12.00 -5.68
C GLU A 19 -10.02 12.50 -7.10
N GLY A 20 -11.06 12.75 -7.89
CA GLY A 20 -10.93 13.30 -9.23
C GLY A 20 -10.53 12.27 -10.27
N GLU A 21 -10.17 12.76 -11.44
CA GLU A 21 -9.75 11.90 -12.54
C GLU A 21 -8.33 11.39 -12.35
N VAL A 22 -8.16 10.11 -12.63
CA VAL A 22 -6.86 9.45 -12.58
C VAL A 22 -6.42 9.14 -14.01
N ALA A 23 -5.29 9.72 -14.41
CA ALA A 23 -4.78 9.58 -15.78
C ALA A 23 -4.15 8.22 -16.03
N GLN A 24 -3.68 7.56 -14.99
CA GLN A 24 -2.98 6.29 -15.11
C GLN A 24 -3.31 5.42 -13.90
N ALA A 25 -3.69 4.16 -14.13
CA ALA A 25 -4.01 3.23 -13.06
C ALA A 25 -2.74 2.56 -12.56
N LEU A 26 -2.42 2.76 -11.29
CA LEU A 26 -1.33 2.08 -10.59
C LEU A 26 -1.84 1.54 -9.27
N ALA A 27 -1.30 0.42 -8.85
CA ALA A 27 -1.67 -0.21 -7.58
C ALA A 27 -0.79 0.28 -6.44
N VAL A 28 -1.38 0.40 -5.26
CA VAL A 28 -0.67 0.43 -3.99
C VAL A 28 -0.65 -1.00 -3.49
N VAL A 29 0.53 -1.52 -3.20
CA VAL A 29 0.72 -2.95 -2.93
C VAL A 29 1.17 -3.15 -1.49
N PHE A 30 0.53 -4.10 -0.82
CA PHE A 30 0.84 -4.44 0.57
C PHE A 30 1.45 -5.83 0.62
N VAL A 31 2.60 -5.97 1.26
CA VAL A 31 3.27 -7.26 1.43
C VAL A 31 3.64 -7.42 2.91
N ASP A 32 3.37 -8.60 3.46
CA ASP A 32 3.80 -8.93 4.81
C ASP A 32 5.32 -8.89 4.90
N SER A 33 5.86 -8.40 6.01
CA SER A 33 7.30 -8.23 6.16
C SER A 33 8.09 -9.54 6.04
N ASP A 34 7.52 -10.66 6.48
CA ASP A 34 8.18 -11.96 6.34
C ASP A 34 8.22 -12.41 4.89
N ASP A 35 7.11 -12.20 4.15
CA ASP A 35 7.06 -12.53 2.73
C ASP A 35 8.03 -11.65 1.93
N TYR A 36 8.15 -10.38 2.30
CA TYR A 36 9.08 -9.48 1.64
C TYR A 36 10.54 -9.94 1.84
N ALA A 37 10.90 -10.30 3.06
CA ALA A 37 12.24 -10.79 3.37
C ALA A 37 12.55 -12.10 2.65
N ALA A 38 11.55 -12.98 2.54
CA ALA A 38 11.69 -14.27 1.86
C ALA A 38 11.63 -14.15 0.33
N LYS A 39 11.20 -13.01 -0.20
CA LYS A 39 10.93 -12.79 -1.62
C LYS A 39 9.97 -13.83 -2.18
N SER A 40 8.99 -14.20 -1.37
CA SER A 40 8.05 -15.27 -1.68
C SER A 40 6.81 -15.10 -0.80
N GLY A 41 5.64 -15.36 -1.36
CA GLY A 41 4.39 -15.30 -0.61
C GLY A 41 3.31 -14.59 -1.41
N SER A 42 2.59 -13.70 -0.76
CA SER A 42 1.45 -13.01 -1.36
C SER A 42 1.58 -11.50 -1.27
N ALA A 43 1.04 -10.82 -2.28
CA ALA A 43 0.91 -9.37 -2.31
C ALA A 43 -0.57 -9.02 -2.46
N TRP A 44 -1.00 -7.95 -1.80
CA TRP A 44 -2.34 -7.43 -1.90
C TRP A 44 -2.31 -6.11 -2.64
N LEU A 45 -3.11 -6.00 -3.71
CA LEU A 45 -3.16 -4.83 -4.56
C LEU A 45 -4.42 -4.02 -4.27
N TRP A 46 -4.24 -2.75 -4.03
CA TRP A 46 -5.32 -1.78 -3.89
C TRP A 46 -5.18 -0.73 -4.98
N TRP A 47 -6.28 -0.47 -5.68
CA TRP A 47 -6.32 0.49 -6.78
C TRP A 47 -7.05 1.75 -6.31
N PRO A 48 -6.31 2.83 -5.96
CA PRO A 48 -6.93 4.05 -5.41
C PRO A 48 -7.97 4.70 -6.31
N ASP A 49 -7.83 4.52 -7.63
CA ASP A 49 -8.78 5.07 -8.60
C ASP A 49 -10.10 4.30 -8.68
N GLY A 50 -10.21 3.18 -7.97
CA GLY A 50 -11.41 2.36 -7.99
C GLY A 50 -11.63 1.58 -9.27
N SER A 51 -10.64 1.56 -10.19
CA SER A 51 -10.78 0.87 -11.48
C SER A 51 -10.87 -0.64 -11.36
N ARG A 52 -10.34 -1.18 -10.28
CA ARG A 52 -10.32 -2.63 -10.02
C ARG A 52 -10.56 -2.90 -8.54
N PRO A 53 -11.22 -4.02 -8.20
CA PRO A 53 -11.35 -4.40 -6.80
C PRO A 53 -9.99 -4.81 -6.23
N ALA A 54 -9.86 -4.74 -4.91
CA ALA A 54 -8.68 -5.23 -4.23
C ALA A 54 -8.48 -6.71 -4.56
N SER A 55 -7.27 -7.10 -4.85
CA SER A 55 -6.95 -8.46 -5.28
C SER A 55 -5.64 -8.93 -4.68
N ARG A 56 -5.45 -10.24 -4.69
CA ARG A 56 -4.23 -10.88 -4.22
C ARG A 56 -3.48 -11.49 -5.40
N CYS A 57 -2.16 -11.39 -5.38
CA CYS A 57 -1.31 -12.10 -6.34
C CYS A 57 -0.10 -12.69 -5.63
N ASP A 58 0.63 -13.54 -6.33
CA ASP A 58 1.86 -14.10 -5.79
C ASP A 58 2.96 -13.03 -5.76
N PHE A 59 3.74 -13.02 -4.70
CA PHE A 59 4.90 -12.16 -4.57
C PHE A 59 6.17 -13.00 -4.73
N ASP A 60 7.03 -12.62 -5.66
CA ASP A 60 8.28 -13.33 -5.95
C ASP A 60 9.51 -12.42 -5.87
N GLY A 61 9.36 -11.25 -5.28
CA GLY A 61 10.43 -10.27 -5.18
C GLY A 61 10.53 -9.33 -6.36
N ARG A 62 9.68 -9.47 -7.36
CA ARG A 62 9.63 -8.59 -8.53
C ARG A 62 8.54 -7.55 -8.37
N PHE A 63 8.74 -6.42 -9.05
CA PHE A 63 7.79 -5.31 -9.00
C PHE A 63 7.28 -5.02 -10.40
N PRO A 64 6.08 -5.53 -10.75
CA PRO A 64 5.47 -5.23 -12.05
C PRO A 64 5.32 -3.72 -12.28
N ALA A 65 5.33 -3.30 -13.53
CA ALA A 65 5.28 -1.89 -13.90
C ALA A 65 3.99 -1.18 -13.43
N GLU A 66 2.92 -1.93 -13.20
CA GLU A 66 1.64 -1.40 -12.71
C GLU A 66 1.63 -1.12 -11.21
N TRP A 67 2.69 -1.49 -10.49
CA TRP A 67 2.82 -1.22 -9.07
C TRP A 67 3.44 0.18 -8.88
N GLY A 68 2.70 1.07 -8.25
CA GLY A 68 3.18 2.43 -8.01
C GLY A 68 3.88 2.59 -6.68
N MET A 69 3.40 1.90 -5.64
CA MET A 69 3.92 2.02 -4.29
C MET A 69 3.84 0.67 -3.60
N LEU A 70 4.86 0.35 -2.81
CA LEU A 70 4.90 -0.88 -2.02
C LEU A 70 4.92 -0.51 -0.54
N LEU A 71 4.05 -1.14 0.23
CA LEU A 71 4.05 -1.03 1.69
C LEU A 71 4.38 -2.39 2.27
N VAL A 72 5.54 -2.49 2.91
CA VAL A 72 5.91 -3.68 3.66
C VAL A 72 5.40 -3.49 5.08
N ILE A 73 4.49 -4.35 5.50
CA ILE A 73 3.76 -4.18 6.75
C ILE A 73 3.93 -5.41 7.64
N SER A 74 4.20 -5.19 8.92
CA SER A 74 4.26 -6.29 9.88
C SER A 74 2.87 -6.80 10.21
N GLU A 75 2.76 -8.05 10.65
CA GLU A 75 1.48 -8.62 11.09
C GLU A 75 0.85 -7.78 12.21
N ALA A 76 1.66 -7.37 13.18
CA ALA A 76 1.17 -6.53 14.27
C ALA A 76 0.64 -5.18 13.78
N ALA A 77 1.32 -4.56 12.81
CA ALA A 77 0.86 -3.30 12.23
C ALA A 77 -0.45 -3.50 11.46
N LEU A 78 -0.58 -4.60 10.73
CA LEU A 78 -1.81 -4.89 10.00
C LEU A 78 -2.99 -5.06 10.95
N GLU A 79 -2.80 -5.76 12.07
CA GLU A 79 -3.81 -5.90 13.10
C GLU A 79 -4.21 -4.54 13.68
N THR A 80 -3.25 -3.65 13.89
CA THR A 80 -3.51 -2.30 14.38
C THR A 80 -4.34 -1.50 13.39
N VAL A 81 -4.02 -1.56 12.10
CA VAL A 81 -4.80 -0.87 11.06
C VAL A 81 -6.21 -1.43 11.01
N CYS A 82 -6.37 -2.74 11.13
CA CYS A 82 -7.67 -3.38 11.14
C CYS A 82 -8.53 -2.90 12.31
N ALA A 83 -7.92 -2.70 13.48
CA ALA A 83 -8.63 -2.29 14.70
C ALA A 83 -8.88 -0.77 14.75
N GLU A 84 -7.94 0.05 14.29
CA GLU A 84 -7.97 1.50 14.48
C GLU A 84 -8.23 2.30 13.20
N GLY A 85 -8.21 1.65 12.04
CA GLY A 85 -8.43 2.30 10.76
C GLY A 85 -7.17 2.89 10.17
N GLU A 86 -7.32 3.51 9.01
CA GLU A 86 -6.17 4.01 8.23
C GLU A 86 -5.46 5.20 8.88
N SER A 87 -6.11 5.88 9.81
CA SER A 87 -5.53 7.06 10.46
C SER A 87 -4.31 6.72 11.33
N CYS A 88 -4.15 5.46 11.75
CA CYS A 88 -2.99 5.05 12.54
C CYS A 88 -1.75 4.78 11.66
N MET A 89 -1.90 4.71 10.34
CA MET A 89 -0.82 4.28 9.45
C MET A 89 0.39 5.21 9.49
N ALA A 90 0.17 6.53 9.57
CA ALA A 90 1.29 7.48 9.65
C ALA A 90 2.18 7.22 10.87
N GLY A 91 1.57 6.92 12.02
CA GLY A 91 2.32 6.56 13.22
C GLY A 91 3.10 5.26 13.07
N LEU A 92 2.51 4.28 12.40
CA LEU A 92 3.17 3.00 12.15
C LEU A 92 4.35 3.16 11.18
N VAL A 93 4.23 4.05 10.21
CA VAL A 93 5.34 4.39 9.32
C VAL A 93 6.49 5.01 10.12
N ARG A 94 6.20 5.95 11.01
CA ARG A 94 7.23 6.56 11.86
C ARG A 94 7.93 5.55 12.75
N ARG A 95 7.24 4.48 13.18
CA ARG A 95 7.79 3.43 14.03
C ARG A 95 8.43 2.30 13.24
N LEU A 96 8.51 2.43 11.93
CA LEU A 96 9.07 1.42 11.02
C LEU A 96 8.31 0.08 11.04
N GLN A 97 7.05 0.10 11.46
CA GLN A 97 6.15 -1.05 11.38
C GLN A 97 5.53 -1.18 10.00
N ILE A 98 5.47 -0.06 9.26
CA ILE A 98 5.13 -0.01 7.85
C ILE A 98 6.30 0.66 7.15
N LYS A 99 6.86 -0.01 6.14
CA LYS A 99 7.97 0.53 5.35
C LYS A 99 7.50 0.81 3.94
N PRO A 100 7.34 2.09 3.57
CA PRO A 100 6.90 2.45 2.23
C PRO A 100 8.07 2.53 1.25
N PHE A 101 7.82 2.08 0.02
CA PHE A 101 8.75 2.19 -1.09
C PHE A 101 8.02 2.76 -2.29
N LEU A 102 8.52 3.84 -2.86
CA LEU A 102 7.96 4.44 -4.06
C LEU A 102 8.61 3.75 -5.27
N LEU A 103 7.81 3.12 -6.11
CA LEU A 103 8.29 2.32 -7.24
C LEU A 103 8.29 3.10 -8.55
N GLN A 104 7.69 4.30 -8.55
CA GLN A 104 7.57 5.15 -9.73
C GLN A 104 7.98 6.58 -9.38
N GLU A 105 8.21 7.39 -10.41
CA GLU A 105 8.51 8.79 -10.23
C GLU A 105 7.30 9.56 -9.66
N ARG A 106 7.56 10.67 -8.99
CA ARG A 106 6.53 11.49 -8.39
C ARG A 106 5.42 11.88 -9.37
N ALA A 107 5.79 12.32 -10.57
CA ALA A 107 4.80 12.73 -11.56
C ALA A 107 3.88 11.57 -11.96
N THR A 108 4.43 10.35 -12.05
CA THR A 108 3.66 9.16 -12.36
C THR A 108 2.71 8.81 -11.20
N LEU A 109 3.19 8.93 -9.96
CA LEU A 109 2.37 8.67 -8.78
C LEU A 109 1.23 9.69 -8.67
N GLU A 110 1.51 10.95 -8.98
CA GLU A 110 0.49 11.99 -8.99
C GLU A 110 -0.58 11.70 -10.04
N ALA A 111 -0.16 11.30 -11.25
CA ALA A 111 -1.09 10.95 -12.32
C ALA A 111 -1.96 9.74 -11.97
N ALA A 112 -1.48 8.86 -11.09
CA ALA A 112 -2.21 7.68 -10.64
C ALA A 112 -3.10 7.95 -9.42
N GLY A 113 -3.08 9.17 -8.88
CA GLY A 113 -3.89 9.51 -7.71
C GLY A 113 -3.33 8.95 -6.39
N ILE A 114 -2.07 8.56 -6.36
CA ILE A 114 -1.43 7.97 -5.17
C ILE A 114 -0.85 9.05 -4.25
N LEU A 115 -0.57 10.23 -4.78
CA LEU A 115 0.14 11.26 -4.04
C LEU A 115 -0.56 11.67 -2.73
N ASP A 116 -1.89 11.78 -2.76
CA ASP A 116 -2.66 12.12 -1.55
C ASP A 116 -2.51 11.05 -0.48
N PHE A 117 -2.49 9.79 -0.89
CA PHE A 117 -2.25 8.68 0.04
C PHE A 117 -0.85 8.78 0.65
N ILE A 118 0.16 9.09 -0.16
CA ILE A 118 1.53 9.28 0.33
C ILE A 118 1.57 10.41 1.37
N GLU A 119 0.89 11.51 1.10
CA GLU A 119 0.82 12.63 2.03
C GLU A 119 0.11 12.25 3.33
N SER A 120 -0.94 11.43 3.24
CA SER A 120 -1.66 10.98 4.42
C SER A 120 -0.80 10.12 5.36
N LEU A 121 0.25 9.51 4.84
CA LEU A 121 1.22 8.76 5.64
C LEU A 121 2.28 9.66 6.26
N GLU A 122 2.18 10.96 6.05
CA GLU A 122 3.15 11.97 6.52
C GLU A 122 4.57 11.73 5.99
N LEU A 123 4.65 11.13 4.80
CA LEU A 123 5.93 10.93 4.15
C LEU A 123 6.40 12.26 3.55
N ALA A 124 7.65 12.63 3.86
CA ALA A 124 8.24 13.80 3.24
C ALA A 124 8.45 13.53 1.76
N THR A 125 7.79 14.31 0.91
CA THR A 125 8.10 14.27 -0.51
C THR A 125 9.39 15.03 -0.73
N PRO A 126 10.35 14.48 -1.50
CA PRO A 126 11.57 15.21 -1.78
C PRO A 126 11.25 16.55 -2.42
N LYS A 127 11.80 17.61 -1.86
CA LYS A 127 11.69 18.94 -2.45
C LYS A 127 12.88 19.15 -3.37
N HIS A 128 12.60 19.42 -4.59
CA HIS A 128 13.63 19.66 -5.59
C HIS A 128 13.42 20.99 -6.25
#